data_3381693961f56a462ec25bafdbfd88a5
#
_entry.id   3381693961f56a462ec25bafdbfd88a5
#
_cell.length_a   1.000
_cell.length_b   1.000
_cell.length_c   1.000
_cell.angle_alpha   90.00
_cell.angle_beta   90.00
_cell.angle_gamma   90.00
#
_symmetry.space_group_name_H-M   'P 1'
#
loop_
_entity.id
_entity.type
_entity.pdbx_description
1 polymer ?
#
loop_
_entity_poly.entity_id
_entity_poly.type
_entity_poly.pdbx_seq_one_letter_code
_entity_poly.pdbx_strand_id
1 'polypeptide(L)'
;LLSIHPVSLRFSTELTEAERESLAEKIEKTGVRLQQSRELPYVYLAQNLENVSELPGFAEGKFTVQDASSALAVEAAGICPGNTVMDLCAAPGGKTILAAEFAGEAGHVVSRDISEYKTDLIRENLERMNRRNVEVQVYDATVHDPEKEKYADVVLMDVPCSGLGVMGKKRDIKYHATPESLQSITELQRQIVAAGWQYVKPHGVLLYSTCT
;
A
#
# COMPACT_ATOMS: atom_id res chain seq x y z
N LEU A 1 -1.56 22.60 21.31
CA LEU A 1 -2.59 22.22 20.34
C LEU A 1 -2.07 21.04 19.55
N LEU A 2 -2.57 19.82 19.87
CA LEU A 2 -2.28 18.61 19.13
C LEU A 2 -3.05 18.71 17.81
N SER A 3 -2.38 19.01 16.71
CA SER A 3 -3.00 18.88 15.40
C SER A 3 -3.28 17.38 15.17
N ILE A 4 -4.55 16.99 15.19
CA ILE A 4 -4.98 15.67 14.74
C ILE A 4 -4.71 15.67 13.24
N HIS A 5 -3.71 14.90 12.81
CA HIS A 5 -3.45 14.76 11.39
C HIS A 5 -4.63 14.02 10.75
N PRO A 6 -5.15 14.51 9.61
CA PRO A 6 -6.23 13.81 8.92
C PRO A 6 -5.80 12.42 8.50
N VAL A 7 -6.72 11.47 8.59
CA VAL A 7 -6.52 10.10 8.11
C VAL A 7 -6.91 10.05 6.63
N SER A 8 -6.08 9.45 5.80
CA SER A 8 -6.42 9.27 4.37
C SER A 8 -7.21 7.97 4.20
N LEU A 9 -8.39 8.08 3.60
CA LEU A 9 -9.24 6.97 3.18
C LEU A 9 -9.12 6.83 1.66
N ARG A 10 -8.64 5.69 1.18
CA ARG A 10 -8.61 5.36 -0.23
C ARG A 10 -9.82 4.51 -0.57
N PHE A 11 -10.75 5.06 -1.33
CA PHE A 11 -11.90 4.32 -1.86
C PHE A 11 -11.44 3.38 -2.97
N SER A 12 -12.13 2.25 -3.16
CA SER A 12 -11.83 1.34 -4.27
C SER A 12 -11.95 2.06 -5.60
N THR A 13 -10.97 1.84 -6.47
CA THR A 13 -10.94 2.43 -7.82
C THR A 13 -12.01 1.83 -8.74
N GLU A 14 -12.59 0.70 -8.34
CA GLU A 14 -13.71 0.05 -9.05
C GLU A 14 -15.06 0.75 -8.81
N LEU A 15 -15.16 1.59 -7.79
CA LEU A 15 -16.36 2.39 -7.56
C LEU A 15 -16.47 3.48 -8.63
N THR A 16 -17.66 3.62 -9.21
CA THR A 16 -18.00 4.75 -10.06
C THR A 16 -17.97 6.07 -9.27
N GLU A 17 -17.90 7.20 -9.95
CA GLU A 17 -17.93 8.51 -9.30
C GLU A 17 -19.18 8.69 -8.43
N ALA A 18 -20.36 8.34 -8.95
CA ALA A 18 -21.62 8.41 -8.21
C ALA A 18 -21.64 7.51 -6.96
N GLU A 19 -21.02 6.32 -7.02
CA GLU A 19 -20.90 5.44 -5.86
C GLU A 19 -19.96 6.02 -4.82
N ARG A 20 -18.84 6.62 -5.23
CA ARG A 20 -17.91 7.31 -4.32
C ARG A 20 -18.57 8.49 -3.64
N GLU A 21 -19.31 9.32 -4.37
CA GLU A 21 -20.06 10.45 -3.82
C GLU A 21 -21.11 9.98 -2.81
N SER A 22 -21.92 8.99 -3.17
CA SER A 22 -22.93 8.41 -2.27
C SER A 22 -22.30 7.83 -1.00
N LEU A 23 -21.14 7.18 -1.10
CA LEU A 23 -20.42 6.64 0.04
C LEU A 23 -19.86 7.77 0.91
N ALA A 24 -19.28 8.81 0.31
CA ALA A 24 -18.77 9.98 1.03
C ALA A 24 -19.89 10.67 1.83
N GLU A 25 -21.06 10.91 1.24
CA GLU A 25 -22.21 11.46 1.94
C GLU A 25 -22.67 10.61 3.14
N LYS A 26 -22.65 9.28 3.00
CA LYS A 26 -22.99 8.38 4.11
C LYS A 26 -22.00 8.48 5.25
N ILE A 27 -20.71 8.57 4.95
CA ILE A 27 -19.64 8.76 5.94
C ILE A 27 -19.79 10.13 6.61
N GLU A 28 -20.05 11.20 5.87
CA GLU A 28 -20.21 12.54 6.43
C GLU A 28 -21.42 12.66 7.38
N LYS A 29 -22.48 11.89 7.14
CA LYS A 29 -23.63 11.80 8.05
C LYS A 29 -23.28 11.21 9.43
N THR A 30 -22.13 10.55 9.59
CA THR A 30 -21.62 10.11 10.90
C THR A 30 -20.87 11.19 11.68
N GLY A 31 -20.70 12.40 11.12
CA GLY A 31 -19.97 13.51 11.72
C GLY A 31 -18.51 13.62 11.27
N VAL A 32 -18.02 12.68 10.49
CA VAL A 32 -16.72 12.76 9.83
C VAL A 32 -16.76 13.78 8.72
N ARG A 33 -15.71 14.59 8.57
CA ARG A 33 -15.57 15.52 7.44
C ARG A 33 -14.62 14.92 6.42
N LEU A 34 -15.02 14.86 5.16
CA LEU A 34 -14.22 14.37 4.06
C LEU A 34 -13.79 15.52 3.15
N GLN A 35 -12.52 15.51 2.78
CA GLN A 35 -11.98 16.39 1.73
C GLN A 35 -11.34 15.53 0.67
N GLN A 36 -11.87 15.54 -0.53
CA GLN A 36 -11.32 14.80 -1.67
C GLN A 36 -9.93 15.34 -2.04
N SER A 37 -8.99 14.44 -2.33
CA SER A 37 -7.68 14.80 -2.86
C SER A 37 -7.81 15.42 -4.25
N ARG A 38 -6.93 16.39 -4.55
CA ARG A 38 -6.88 17.01 -5.89
C ARG A 38 -6.19 16.11 -6.91
N GLU A 39 -5.21 15.36 -6.46
CA GLU A 39 -4.36 14.50 -7.31
C GLU A 39 -5.00 13.13 -7.56
N LEU A 40 -5.70 12.59 -6.55
CA LEU A 40 -6.27 11.24 -6.56
C LEU A 40 -7.78 11.29 -6.24
N PRO A 41 -8.66 11.24 -7.23
CA PRO A 41 -10.11 11.46 -7.03
C PRO A 41 -10.78 10.36 -6.19
N TYR A 42 -10.10 9.26 -5.91
CA TYR A 42 -10.55 8.16 -5.06
C TYR A 42 -9.93 8.20 -3.65
N VAL A 43 -9.19 9.27 -3.30
CA VAL A 43 -8.60 9.46 -1.97
C VAL A 43 -9.26 10.64 -1.27
N TYR A 44 -9.64 10.44 -0.02
CA TYR A 44 -10.27 11.44 0.83
C TYR A 44 -9.50 11.62 2.13
N LEU A 45 -9.32 12.86 2.56
CA LEU A 45 -8.77 13.20 3.87
C LEU A 45 -9.93 13.30 4.87
N ALA A 46 -9.93 12.42 5.87
CA ALA A 46 -10.95 12.36 6.90
C ALA A 46 -10.51 13.11 8.16
N GLN A 47 -11.36 14.00 8.65
CA GLN A 47 -11.23 14.71 9.93
C GLN A 47 -12.35 14.26 10.87
N ASN A 48 -12.11 14.37 12.17
CA ASN A 48 -13.04 13.94 13.22
C ASN A 48 -13.36 12.43 13.15
N LEU A 49 -12.42 11.63 12.69
CA LEU A 49 -12.54 10.18 12.61
C LEU A 49 -12.03 9.56 13.90
N GLU A 50 -12.90 8.88 14.64
CA GLU A 50 -12.56 8.17 15.87
C GLU A 50 -12.26 6.69 15.59
N ASN A 51 -13.16 6.02 14.87
CA ASN A 51 -13.02 4.60 14.54
C ASN A 51 -13.38 4.34 13.08
N VAL A 52 -12.40 3.92 12.29
CA VAL A 52 -12.57 3.64 10.87
C VAL A 52 -13.46 2.41 10.61
N SER A 53 -13.43 1.42 11.51
CA SER A 53 -14.18 0.17 11.34
C SER A 53 -15.69 0.33 11.47
N GLU A 54 -16.14 1.43 12.06
CA GLU A 54 -17.56 1.75 12.23
C GLU A 54 -18.15 2.55 11.06
N LEU A 55 -17.29 3.02 10.15
CA LEU A 55 -17.76 3.80 9.01
C LEU A 55 -18.52 2.94 7.99
N PRO A 56 -19.60 3.48 7.41
CA PRO A 56 -20.31 2.83 6.31
C PRO A 56 -19.37 2.49 5.16
N GLY A 57 -19.39 1.24 4.70
CA GLY A 57 -18.57 0.77 3.58
C GLY A 57 -17.21 0.20 3.97
N PHE A 58 -16.77 0.28 5.23
CA PHE A 58 -15.50 -0.31 5.65
C PHE A 58 -15.55 -1.85 5.66
N ALA A 59 -16.55 -2.40 6.35
CA ALA A 59 -16.73 -3.85 6.42
C ALA A 59 -17.04 -4.47 5.04
N GLU A 60 -17.70 -3.71 4.16
CA GLU A 60 -18.01 -4.11 2.79
C GLU A 60 -16.81 -3.93 1.83
N GLY A 61 -15.66 -3.55 2.31
CA GLY A 61 -14.43 -3.39 1.52
C GLY A 61 -14.47 -2.28 0.49
N LYS A 62 -15.31 -1.25 0.67
CA LYS A 62 -15.42 -0.15 -0.29
C LYS A 62 -14.28 0.85 -0.19
N PHE A 63 -13.54 0.84 0.91
CA PHE A 63 -12.36 1.67 1.12
C PHE A 63 -11.40 1.05 2.13
N THR A 64 -10.19 1.59 2.17
CA THR A 64 -9.16 1.24 3.14
C THR A 64 -8.42 2.50 3.63
N VAL A 65 -7.72 2.38 4.75
CA VAL A 65 -6.80 3.44 5.21
C VAL A 65 -5.50 3.31 4.43
N GLN A 66 -5.19 4.33 3.65
CA GLN A 66 -3.94 4.40 2.89
C GLN A 66 -3.56 5.85 2.65
N ASP A 67 -2.31 6.21 2.90
CA ASP A 67 -1.81 7.55 2.63
C ASP A 67 -1.85 7.88 1.13
N ALA A 68 -2.24 9.12 0.80
CA ALA A 68 -2.30 9.59 -0.58
C ALA A 68 -0.95 9.43 -1.32
N SER A 69 0.18 9.71 -0.64
CA SER A 69 1.52 9.50 -1.20
C SER A 69 1.79 8.02 -1.52
N SER A 70 1.30 7.11 -0.67
CA SER A 70 1.42 5.67 -0.89
C SER A 70 0.59 5.20 -2.09
N ALA A 71 -0.60 5.76 -2.29
CA ALA A 71 -1.44 5.49 -3.46
C ALA A 71 -0.82 6.08 -4.73
N LEU A 72 -0.31 7.32 -4.66
CA LEU A 72 0.36 7.98 -5.77
C LEU A 72 1.60 7.21 -6.26
N ALA A 73 2.36 6.59 -5.34
CA ALA A 73 3.49 5.75 -5.71
C ALA A 73 3.06 4.56 -6.59
N VAL A 74 1.95 3.88 -6.24
CA VAL A 74 1.42 2.76 -7.04
C VAL A 74 0.90 3.26 -8.39
N GLU A 75 0.25 4.42 -8.43
CA GLU A 75 -0.23 5.01 -9.68
C GLU A 75 0.93 5.36 -10.63
N ALA A 76 2.02 5.90 -10.08
CA ALA A 76 3.23 6.21 -10.85
C ALA A 76 3.93 4.96 -11.43
N ALA A 77 3.67 3.77 -10.88
CA ALA A 77 4.18 2.52 -11.44
C ALA A 77 3.51 2.13 -12.77
N GLY A 78 2.39 2.76 -13.15
CA GLY A 78 1.75 2.57 -14.44
C GLY A 78 1.20 1.16 -14.65
N ILE A 79 0.66 0.54 -13.62
CA ILE A 79 0.08 -0.81 -13.70
C ILE A 79 -1.13 -0.78 -14.62
N CYS A 80 -1.15 -1.71 -15.59
CA CYS A 80 -2.23 -1.86 -16.57
C CYS A 80 -2.99 -3.16 -16.35
N PRO A 81 -4.26 -3.24 -16.80
CA PRO A 81 -5.03 -4.48 -16.78
C PRO A 81 -4.28 -5.65 -17.44
N GLY A 82 -4.25 -6.80 -16.78
CA GLY A 82 -3.51 -7.99 -17.21
C GLY A 82 -2.05 -8.06 -16.78
N ASN A 83 -1.49 -7.03 -16.14
CA ASN A 83 -0.13 -7.08 -15.66
C ASN A 83 0.07 -8.11 -14.54
N THR A 84 1.26 -8.69 -14.52
CA THR A 84 1.81 -9.42 -13.37
C THR A 84 2.60 -8.44 -12.50
N VAL A 85 2.23 -8.33 -11.22
CA VAL A 85 2.88 -7.43 -10.26
C VAL A 85 3.49 -8.24 -9.13
N MET A 86 4.67 -7.84 -8.64
CA MET A 86 5.24 -8.35 -7.39
C MET A 86 5.39 -7.20 -6.39
N ASP A 87 4.86 -7.39 -5.17
CA ASP A 87 5.03 -6.47 -4.04
C ASP A 87 5.88 -7.17 -2.97
N LEU A 88 7.11 -6.71 -2.76
CA LEU A 88 8.13 -7.44 -2.01
C LEU A 88 8.16 -7.14 -0.50
N CYS A 89 7.54 -6.05 -0.05
CA CYS A 89 7.46 -5.65 1.35
C CYS A 89 6.04 -5.14 1.64
N ALA A 90 5.07 -6.03 1.44
CA ALA A 90 3.70 -5.67 1.14
C ALA A 90 2.85 -5.25 2.35
N ALA A 91 3.16 -5.75 3.57
CA ALA A 91 2.30 -5.54 4.73
C ALA A 91 2.10 -4.05 5.08
N PRO A 92 0.88 -3.66 5.43
CA PRO A 92 -0.34 -4.45 5.63
C PRO A 92 -1.19 -4.70 4.36
N GLY A 93 -0.70 -4.45 3.15
CA GLY A 93 -1.36 -4.78 1.90
C GLY A 93 -2.00 -3.62 1.14
N GLY A 94 -1.84 -2.38 1.60
CA GLY A 94 -2.47 -1.23 0.95
C GLY A 94 -2.04 -1.02 -0.51
N LYS A 95 -0.72 -1.14 -0.81
CA LYS A 95 -0.19 -1.04 -2.17
C LYS A 95 -0.56 -2.26 -3.01
N THR A 96 -0.48 -3.46 -2.43
CA THR A 96 -0.93 -4.71 -3.05
C THR A 96 -2.38 -4.62 -3.53
N ILE A 97 -3.30 -4.14 -2.68
CA ILE A 97 -4.72 -4.01 -3.01
C ILE A 97 -4.92 -3.05 -4.18
N LEU A 98 -4.27 -1.89 -4.17
CA LEU A 98 -4.37 -0.92 -5.26
C LEU A 98 -3.77 -1.47 -6.55
N ALA A 99 -2.63 -2.17 -6.46
CA ALA A 99 -2.03 -2.85 -7.60
C ALA A 99 -2.98 -3.92 -8.18
N ALA A 100 -3.66 -4.69 -7.33
CA ALA A 100 -4.64 -5.70 -7.74
C ALA A 100 -5.87 -5.08 -8.43
N GLU A 101 -6.33 -3.91 -7.95
CA GLU A 101 -7.41 -3.14 -8.60
C GLU A 101 -6.99 -2.69 -10.01
N PHE A 102 -5.78 -2.13 -10.16
CA PHE A 102 -5.29 -1.68 -11.48
C PHE A 102 -4.99 -2.84 -12.44
N ALA A 103 -4.43 -3.94 -11.94
CA ALA A 103 -4.18 -5.12 -12.75
C ALA A 103 -5.48 -5.81 -13.21
N GLY A 104 -6.58 -5.61 -12.49
CA GLY A 104 -7.88 -6.16 -12.80
C GLY A 104 -7.95 -7.69 -12.71
N GLU A 105 -9.09 -8.29 -13.08
CA GLU A 105 -9.31 -9.74 -12.99
C GLU A 105 -8.36 -10.57 -13.86
N ALA A 106 -7.90 -10.03 -14.98
CA ALA A 106 -6.95 -10.68 -15.88
C ALA A 106 -5.50 -10.59 -15.41
N GLY A 107 -5.20 -9.71 -14.43
CA GLY A 107 -3.87 -9.55 -13.86
C GLY A 107 -3.64 -10.43 -12.65
N HIS A 108 -2.39 -10.50 -12.21
CA HIS A 108 -1.99 -11.30 -11.06
C HIS A 108 -0.99 -10.53 -10.20
N VAL A 109 -1.17 -10.56 -8.87
CA VAL A 109 -0.26 -9.92 -7.92
C VAL A 109 0.33 -10.98 -7.00
N VAL A 110 1.66 -11.02 -6.90
CA VAL A 110 2.39 -11.80 -5.88
C VAL A 110 2.80 -10.82 -4.77
N SER A 111 2.23 -11.01 -3.59
CA SER A 111 2.43 -10.18 -2.42
C SER A 111 3.28 -10.91 -1.40
N ARG A 112 4.45 -10.35 -1.06
CA ARG A 112 5.44 -10.98 -0.17
C ARG A 112 5.71 -10.12 1.06
N ASP A 113 5.87 -10.76 2.20
CA ASP A 113 6.46 -10.13 3.39
C ASP A 113 7.18 -11.18 4.24
N ILE A 114 8.04 -10.73 5.18
CA ILE A 114 9.03 -11.57 5.86
C ILE A 114 8.43 -12.55 6.89
N SER A 115 7.20 -12.34 7.36
CA SER A 115 6.64 -13.14 8.45
C SER A 115 5.17 -13.49 8.26
N GLU A 116 4.73 -14.63 8.84
CA GLU A 116 3.32 -15.04 8.85
C GLU A 116 2.40 -13.93 9.40
N TYR A 117 2.78 -13.33 10.54
CA TYR A 117 2.00 -12.24 11.13
C TYR A 117 1.72 -11.11 10.13
N LYS A 118 2.73 -10.72 9.34
CA LYS A 118 2.58 -9.67 8.34
C LYS A 118 1.76 -10.10 7.14
N THR A 119 1.95 -11.34 6.69
CA THR A 119 1.15 -11.88 5.59
C THR A 119 -0.31 -12.12 5.98
N ASP A 120 -0.59 -12.42 7.24
CA ASP A 120 -1.97 -12.51 7.74
C ASP A 120 -2.69 -11.16 7.68
N LEU A 121 -2.01 -10.06 8.03
CA LEU A 121 -2.57 -8.71 7.84
C LEU A 121 -2.91 -8.41 6.38
N ILE A 122 -2.09 -8.90 5.44
CA ILE A 122 -2.37 -8.76 4.01
C ILE A 122 -3.61 -9.57 3.66
N ARG A 123 -3.70 -10.84 4.07
CA ARG A 123 -4.84 -11.75 3.80
C ARG A 123 -6.15 -11.18 4.32
N GLU A 124 -6.16 -10.71 5.57
CA GLU A 124 -7.34 -10.06 6.19
C GLU A 124 -7.84 -8.87 5.36
N ASN A 125 -6.93 -8.00 4.93
CA ASN A 125 -7.28 -6.83 4.11
C ASN A 125 -7.75 -7.24 2.70
N LEU A 126 -7.13 -8.24 2.08
CA LEU A 126 -7.55 -8.77 0.78
C LEU A 126 -8.95 -9.39 0.85
N GLU A 127 -9.23 -10.17 1.90
CA GLU A 127 -10.55 -10.76 2.12
C GLU A 127 -11.61 -9.67 2.29
N ARG A 128 -11.37 -8.69 3.18
CA ARG A 128 -12.26 -7.57 3.40
C ARG A 128 -12.52 -6.75 2.13
N MET A 129 -11.47 -6.52 1.32
CA MET A 129 -11.57 -5.76 0.06
C MET A 129 -11.97 -6.64 -1.14
N ASN A 130 -12.27 -7.94 -0.90
CA ASN A 130 -12.67 -8.91 -1.93
C ASN A 130 -11.68 -9.01 -3.11
N ARG A 131 -10.37 -9.03 -2.81
CA ARG A 131 -9.32 -9.19 -3.85
C ARG A 131 -8.92 -10.65 -3.99
N ARG A 132 -9.16 -11.25 -5.18
CA ARG A 132 -8.93 -12.69 -5.45
C ARG A 132 -7.75 -12.95 -6.39
N ASN A 133 -7.28 -11.94 -7.08
CA ASN A 133 -6.17 -12.01 -8.03
C ASN A 133 -4.79 -11.80 -7.36
N VAL A 134 -4.69 -12.08 -6.05
CA VAL A 134 -3.47 -11.90 -5.25
C VAL A 134 -3.05 -13.22 -4.61
N GLU A 135 -1.80 -13.61 -4.83
CA GLU A 135 -1.12 -14.69 -4.13
C GLU A 135 -0.27 -14.10 -3.00
N VAL A 136 -0.43 -14.57 -1.76
CA VAL A 136 0.32 -14.08 -0.59
C VAL A 136 1.33 -15.12 -0.13
N GLN A 137 2.59 -14.72 -0.05
CA GLN A 137 3.72 -15.58 0.31
C GLN A 137 4.53 -14.98 1.47
N VAL A 138 4.94 -15.83 2.44
CA VAL A 138 6.00 -15.48 3.38
C VAL A 138 7.32 -15.63 2.66
N TYR A 139 8.05 -14.54 2.49
CA TYR A 139 9.32 -14.56 1.78
C TYR A 139 10.24 -13.43 2.25
N ASP A 140 11.52 -13.72 2.42
CA ASP A 140 12.53 -12.72 2.73
C ASP A 140 12.97 -12.01 1.44
N ALA A 141 12.64 -10.74 1.33
CA ALA A 141 12.94 -9.94 0.14
C ALA A 141 14.44 -9.74 -0.12
N THR A 142 15.32 -10.08 0.83
CA THR A 142 16.79 -10.07 0.64
C THR A 142 17.29 -11.32 -0.08
N VAL A 143 16.48 -12.38 -0.13
CA VAL A 143 16.82 -13.65 -0.78
C VAL A 143 16.33 -13.65 -2.21
N HIS A 144 17.22 -13.94 -3.15
CA HIS A 144 16.85 -14.07 -4.56
C HIS A 144 16.05 -15.35 -4.81
N ASP A 145 14.96 -15.24 -5.57
CA ASP A 145 14.11 -16.34 -6.01
C ASP A 145 14.34 -16.60 -7.52
N PRO A 146 15.13 -17.61 -7.90
CA PRO A 146 15.42 -17.85 -9.32
C PRO A 146 14.19 -18.21 -10.16
N GLU A 147 13.12 -18.72 -9.54
CA GLU A 147 11.88 -19.07 -10.26
C GLU A 147 11.08 -17.84 -10.69
N LYS A 148 11.41 -16.69 -10.14
CA LYS A 148 10.73 -15.42 -10.42
C LYS A 148 11.59 -14.43 -11.22
N GLU A 149 12.72 -14.84 -11.79
CA GLU A 149 13.52 -13.98 -12.67
C GLU A 149 12.70 -13.52 -13.88
N LYS A 150 12.71 -12.20 -14.14
CA LYS A 150 11.98 -11.56 -15.26
C LYS A 150 10.49 -11.97 -15.32
N TYR A 151 9.89 -12.12 -14.14
CA TYR A 151 8.53 -12.62 -13.98
C TYR A 151 7.47 -11.52 -14.04
N ALA A 152 7.75 -10.34 -13.45
CA ALA A 152 6.77 -9.29 -13.24
C ALA A 152 6.90 -8.15 -14.25
N ASP A 153 5.77 -7.63 -14.70
CA ASP A 153 5.68 -6.40 -15.47
C ASP A 153 6.01 -5.19 -14.59
N VAL A 154 5.59 -5.26 -13.31
CA VAL A 154 5.85 -4.24 -12.29
C VAL A 154 6.31 -4.90 -11.00
N VAL A 155 7.40 -4.39 -10.41
CA VAL A 155 7.87 -4.76 -9.08
C VAL A 155 7.76 -3.55 -8.16
N LEU A 156 7.02 -3.70 -7.07
CA LEU A 156 6.87 -2.71 -6.00
C LEU A 156 7.84 -3.06 -4.87
N MET A 157 8.66 -2.11 -4.49
CA MET A 157 9.59 -2.22 -3.35
C MET A 157 9.36 -1.05 -2.41
N ASP A 158 8.34 -1.16 -1.54
CA ASP A 158 8.12 -0.24 -0.42
C ASP A 158 8.96 -0.71 0.76
N VAL A 159 10.24 -0.42 0.67
CA VAL A 159 11.25 -1.04 1.53
C VAL A 159 11.18 -0.53 2.98
N PRO A 160 11.58 -1.35 3.97
CA PRO A 160 11.74 -0.90 5.34
C PRO A 160 12.60 0.36 5.40
N CYS A 161 12.15 1.35 6.19
CA CYS A 161 12.80 2.65 6.29
C CYS A 161 12.91 3.12 7.74
N SER A 162 13.61 4.22 7.97
CA SER A 162 13.73 4.84 9.29
C SER A 162 12.39 5.37 9.82
N GLY A 163 11.43 5.63 8.94
CA GLY A 163 10.16 6.26 9.30
C GLY A 163 10.27 7.75 9.60
N LEU A 164 11.43 8.39 9.41
CA LEU A 164 11.63 9.80 9.72
C LEU A 164 10.64 10.71 8.98
N GLY A 165 10.22 10.35 7.78
CA GLY A 165 9.22 11.09 7.01
C GLY A 165 7.81 11.06 7.61
N VAL A 166 7.53 10.14 8.53
CA VAL A 166 6.23 10.00 9.20
C VAL A 166 6.28 10.29 10.70
N MET A 167 7.33 10.96 11.21
CA MET A 167 7.47 11.35 12.61
C MET A 167 6.29 12.16 13.16
N GLY A 168 5.60 12.91 12.30
CA GLY A 168 4.38 13.63 12.67
C GLY A 168 3.24 12.71 13.13
N LYS A 169 3.18 11.49 12.59
CA LYS A 169 2.17 10.48 12.91
C LYS A 169 2.65 9.48 13.97
N LYS A 170 3.97 9.19 14.04
CA LYS A 170 4.60 8.22 14.96
C LYS A 170 5.76 8.89 15.70
N ARG A 171 5.48 9.44 16.88
CA ARG A 171 6.43 10.28 17.63
C ARG A 171 7.61 9.52 18.27
N ASP A 172 7.48 8.21 18.45
CA ASP A 172 8.48 7.32 19.01
C ASP A 172 9.67 7.08 18.07
N ILE A 173 9.48 7.25 16.77
CA ILE A 173 10.51 7.03 15.73
C ILE A 173 11.79 7.84 16.02
N LYS A 174 11.68 9.08 16.48
CA LYS A 174 12.82 9.93 16.78
C LYS A 174 13.78 9.38 17.85
N TYR A 175 13.32 8.48 18.70
CA TYR A 175 14.14 7.88 19.76
C TYR A 175 14.90 6.62 19.29
N HIS A 176 14.55 6.09 18.12
CA HIS A 176 15.14 4.88 17.55
C HIS A 176 16.04 5.16 16.32
N ALA A 177 16.05 6.38 15.82
CA ALA A 177 16.88 6.77 14.69
C ALA A 177 18.29 7.14 15.16
N THR A 178 19.20 6.15 15.18
CA THR A 178 20.63 6.34 15.43
C THR A 178 21.42 6.18 14.12
N PRO A 179 22.67 6.70 14.03
CA PRO A 179 23.51 6.48 12.85
C PRO A 179 23.68 5.00 12.49
N GLU A 180 23.82 4.13 13.49
CA GLU A 180 23.97 2.69 13.32
C GLU A 180 22.67 2.06 12.77
N SER A 181 21.51 2.45 13.29
CA SER A 181 20.21 1.95 12.79
C SER A 181 19.96 2.41 11.35
N LEU A 182 20.34 3.64 11.00
CA LEU A 182 20.23 4.15 9.63
C LEU A 182 21.14 3.40 8.66
N GLN A 183 22.37 3.08 9.09
CA GLN A 183 23.31 2.29 8.29
C GLN A 183 22.77 0.86 8.05
N SER A 184 22.25 0.22 9.09
CA SER A 184 21.66 -1.12 8.99
C SER A 184 20.45 -1.17 8.06
N ILE A 185 19.57 -0.17 8.14
CA ILE A 185 18.41 -0.04 7.25
C ILE A 185 18.87 0.16 5.80
N THR A 186 19.88 1.01 5.58
CA THR A 186 20.42 1.26 4.22
C THR A 186 21.00 -0.02 3.60
N GLU A 187 21.69 -0.82 4.40
CA GLU A 187 22.24 -2.09 3.92
C GLU A 187 21.12 -3.10 3.59
N LEU A 188 20.09 -3.19 4.45
CA LEU A 188 18.90 -4.01 4.19
C LEU A 188 18.21 -3.59 2.88
N GLN A 189 18.03 -2.29 2.66
CA GLN A 189 17.43 -1.77 1.43
C GLN A 189 18.24 -2.15 0.19
N ARG A 190 19.58 -2.08 0.26
CA ARG A 190 20.46 -2.50 -0.84
C ARG A 190 20.29 -3.98 -1.17
N GLN A 191 20.20 -4.83 -0.15
CA GLN A 191 20.00 -6.27 -0.34
C GLN A 191 18.64 -6.57 -0.99
N ILE A 192 17.56 -5.91 -0.55
CA ILE A 192 16.24 -6.03 -1.14
C ILE A 192 16.27 -5.60 -2.62
N VAL A 193 16.89 -4.46 -2.93
CA VAL A 193 17.03 -3.98 -4.31
C VAL A 193 17.84 -4.96 -5.16
N ALA A 194 18.95 -5.50 -4.62
CA ALA A 194 19.82 -6.45 -5.33
C ALA A 194 19.10 -7.76 -5.68
N ALA A 195 18.15 -8.21 -4.86
CA ALA A 195 17.30 -9.36 -5.18
C ALA A 195 16.15 -8.96 -6.12
N GLY A 196 15.41 -7.90 -5.77
CA GLY A 196 14.13 -7.55 -6.38
C GLY A 196 14.20 -7.06 -7.82
N TRP A 197 15.28 -6.36 -8.23
CA TRP A 197 15.39 -5.86 -9.60
C TRP A 197 15.43 -7.00 -10.64
N GLN A 198 15.87 -8.19 -10.24
CA GLN A 198 15.99 -9.37 -11.12
C GLN A 198 14.60 -9.93 -11.52
N TYR A 199 13.56 -9.59 -10.77
CA TYR A 199 12.20 -10.05 -11.05
C TYR A 199 11.50 -9.24 -12.16
N VAL A 200 12.04 -8.06 -12.50
CA VAL A 200 11.45 -7.20 -13.52
C VAL A 200 11.68 -7.77 -14.92
N LYS A 201 10.61 -7.90 -15.70
CA LYS A 201 10.71 -8.24 -17.14
C LYS A 201 11.49 -7.17 -17.90
N PRO A 202 12.10 -7.52 -19.06
CA PRO A 202 12.58 -6.49 -19.99
C PRO A 202 11.46 -5.48 -20.30
N HIS A 203 11.75 -4.19 -20.20
CA HIS A 203 10.81 -3.08 -20.35
C HIS A 203 9.75 -2.97 -19.23
N GLY A 204 9.86 -3.77 -18.17
CA GLY A 204 9.02 -3.63 -16.98
C GLY A 204 9.43 -2.45 -16.11
N VAL A 205 8.66 -2.22 -15.06
CA VAL A 205 8.86 -1.11 -14.12
C VAL A 205 9.28 -1.63 -12.76
N LEU A 206 10.25 -0.97 -12.16
CA LEU A 206 10.62 -1.14 -10.76
C LEU A 206 10.29 0.15 -10.02
N LEU A 207 9.35 0.07 -9.09
CA LEU A 207 9.03 1.17 -8.18
C LEU A 207 9.77 0.96 -6.86
N TYR A 208 10.62 1.90 -6.50
CA TYR A 208 11.25 1.98 -5.19
C TYR A 208 10.62 3.11 -4.40
N SER A 209 10.09 2.81 -3.23
CA SER A 209 9.49 3.80 -2.32
C SER A 209 9.94 3.60 -0.88
N THR A 210 9.99 4.69 -0.14
CA THR A 210 10.29 4.71 1.29
C THR A 210 9.51 5.83 1.97
N CYS A 211 9.31 5.72 3.29
CA CYS A 211 8.67 6.74 4.12
C CYS A 211 9.68 7.64 4.84
N THR A 212 10.84 7.85 4.25
CA THR A 212 11.95 8.66 4.82
C THR A 212 11.98 10.04 4.22
#